data_fa45edf6c8a55dba323f68008ec6b664
#
_entry.id   fa45edf6c8a55dba323f68008ec6b664
#
_cell.length_a   1.000
_cell.length_b   1.000
_cell.length_c   1.000
_cell.angle_alpha   90.00
_cell.angle_beta   90.00
_cell.angle_gamma   90.00
#
_symmetry.space_group_name_H-M   'P 1'
#
loop_
_entity.id
_entity.type
_entity.pdbx_description
1 polymer ?
#
loop_
_entity_poly.entity_id
_entity_poly.type
_entity_poly.pdbx_seq_one_letter_code
_entity_poly.pdbx_strand_id
1 'polypeptide(L)'
;LSVKAPGYESVEIAGTEILPEVTAIQEIQMEPQQGEEYERYVIGAHTLFGDYPPKIAEAEIKPTGGSGEIVLSRVVVPEYVIVHDGAPSDSSASDYWVRYRDYIKNVASSEIYSTWPEATLRANILAIMSFSLNRVYTEWYRGKGYDFTITSSTAYDQKWSFGRTIFSNISRIVDEIFNHYLSRPNV
;
A
#
# COMPACT_ATOMS: atom_id res chain seq x y z
N LEU A 1 7.61 19.65 -1.52
CA LEU A 1 8.51 19.58 -0.38
C LEU A 1 9.94 19.35 -0.88
N SER A 2 10.90 20.16 -0.44
CA SER A 2 12.32 19.94 -0.76
C SER A 2 13.10 19.85 0.55
N VAL A 3 13.93 18.81 0.66
CA VAL A 3 14.75 18.55 1.84
C VAL A 3 16.22 18.48 1.42
N LYS A 4 17.07 19.17 2.16
CA LYS A 4 18.52 19.23 1.92
C LYS A 4 19.27 19.06 3.24
N ALA A 5 20.30 18.23 3.23
CA ALA A 5 21.23 18.10 4.34
C ALA A 5 22.68 18.05 3.82
N PRO A 6 23.67 18.62 4.55
CA PRO A 6 25.05 18.56 4.15
C PRO A 6 25.56 17.13 4.04
N GLY A 7 26.17 16.78 2.90
CA GLY A 7 26.71 15.44 2.67
C GLY A 7 25.71 14.39 2.20
N TYR A 8 24.45 14.79 1.97
CA TYR A 8 23.41 13.92 1.43
C TYR A 8 22.85 14.48 0.12
N GLU A 9 22.29 13.61 -0.69
CA GLU A 9 21.55 13.99 -1.88
C GLU A 9 20.30 14.77 -1.52
N SER A 10 19.94 15.75 -2.33
CA SER A 10 18.72 16.54 -2.11
C SER A 10 17.51 15.72 -2.52
N VAL A 11 16.45 15.71 -1.70
CA VAL A 11 15.20 15.01 -2.00
C VAL A 11 14.10 16.02 -2.30
N GLU A 12 13.43 15.87 -3.44
CA GLU A 12 12.25 16.64 -3.82
C GLU A 12 11.03 15.71 -3.86
N ILE A 13 9.98 16.08 -3.12
CA ILE A 13 8.72 15.34 -3.09
C ILE A 13 7.62 16.25 -3.63
N ALA A 14 7.03 15.86 -4.75
CA ALA A 14 5.87 16.51 -5.35
C ALA A 14 4.60 15.74 -5.01
N GLY A 15 3.46 16.45 -4.93
CA GLY A 15 2.15 15.83 -4.66
C GLY A 15 1.86 15.57 -3.18
N THR A 16 2.67 16.11 -2.26
CA THR A 16 2.35 16.07 -0.81
C THR A 16 1.03 16.79 -0.57
N GLU A 17 0.08 16.08 0.02
CA GLU A 17 -1.23 16.61 0.34
C GLU A 17 -1.25 17.15 1.79
N ILE A 18 -1.78 18.35 1.95
CA ILE A 18 -1.94 18.99 3.26
C ILE A 18 -3.42 19.20 3.48
N LEU A 19 -3.94 18.61 4.55
CA LEU A 19 -5.35 18.68 4.92
C LEU A 19 -5.53 19.49 6.21
N PRO A 20 -6.66 20.22 6.35
CA PRO A 20 -6.93 20.99 7.56
C PRO A 20 -7.06 20.07 8.79
N GLU A 21 -6.55 20.52 9.91
CA GLU A 21 -6.65 19.87 11.23
C GLU A 21 -6.01 18.47 11.32
N VAL A 22 -5.26 18.04 10.28
CA VAL A 22 -4.58 16.75 10.26
C VAL A 22 -3.09 16.96 10.01
N THR A 23 -2.25 16.32 10.82
CA THR A 23 -0.80 16.32 10.61
C THR A 23 -0.44 15.35 9.50
N ALA A 24 0.20 15.85 8.46
CA ALA A 24 0.82 15.04 7.42
C ALA A 24 2.24 14.66 7.85
N ILE A 25 2.56 13.38 7.84
CA ILE A 25 3.87 12.82 8.17
C ILE A 25 4.52 12.36 6.89
N GLN A 26 5.68 12.92 6.57
CA GLN A 26 6.47 12.53 5.41
C GLN A 26 7.79 11.94 5.89
N GLU A 27 7.93 10.64 5.76
CA GLU A 27 9.19 9.96 5.98
C GLU A 27 10.07 10.11 4.75
N ILE A 28 11.36 10.40 4.96
CA ILE A 28 12.35 10.61 3.90
C ILE A 28 13.62 9.90 4.31
N GLN A 29 14.07 8.98 3.46
CA GLN A 29 15.39 8.41 3.53
C GLN A 29 16.30 9.22 2.60
N MET A 30 17.42 9.69 3.11
CA MET A 30 18.41 10.45 2.34
C MET A 30 19.66 9.59 2.14
N GLU A 31 20.11 9.47 0.90
CA GLU A 31 21.33 8.76 0.57
C GLU A 31 22.56 9.70 0.67
N PRO A 32 23.75 9.18 1.05
CA PRO A 32 24.97 9.96 1.03
C PRO A 32 25.28 10.47 -0.37
N GLN A 33 25.68 11.74 -0.48
CA GLN A 33 25.96 12.37 -1.75
C GLN A 33 27.12 11.68 -2.49
N GLN A 34 26.83 11.13 -3.67
CA GLN A 34 27.80 10.49 -4.57
C GLN A 34 28.07 11.30 -5.86
N GLY A 35 27.39 12.45 -6.04
CA GLY A 35 27.48 13.30 -7.22
C GLY A 35 26.62 14.55 -7.10
N GLU A 36 26.18 15.11 -8.22
CA GLU A 36 25.19 16.21 -8.27
C GLU A 36 23.74 15.72 -8.41
N GLU A 37 23.50 14.44 -8.18
CA GLU A 37 22.17 13.81 -8.33
C GLU A 37 21.25 14.23 -7.19
N TYR A 38 19.96 14.35 -7.52
CA TYR A 38 18.89 14.56 -6.55
C TYR A 38 17.78 13.54 -6.80
N GLU A 39 17.21 13.03 -5.75
CA GLU A 39 16.05 12.15 -5.84
C GLU A 39 14.76 12.97 -5.90
N ARG A 40 13.88 12.57 -6.81
CA ARG A 40 12.55 13.16 -6.94
C ARG A 40 11.48 12.10 -6.85
N TYR A 41 10.63 12.23 -5.83
CA TYR A 41 9.44 11.41 -5.68
C TYR A 41 8.20 12.20 -6.08
N VAL A 42 7.30 11.54 -6.83
CA VAL A 42 5.99 12.10 -7.18
C VAL A 42 4.92 11.25 -6.53
N ILE A 43 4.26 11.79 -5.53
CA ILE A 43 3.13 11.15 -4.88
C ILE A 43 1.93 11.27 -5.80
N GLY A 44 1.36 10.13 -6.22
CA GLY A 44 0.16 10.10 -7.05
C GLY A 44 -1.05 10.73 -6.33
N ALA A 45 -1.96 11.29 -7.11
CA ALA A 45 -3.20 11.85 -6.59
C ALA A 45 -3.99 10.81 -5.77
N HIS A 46 -4.78 11.32 -4.82
CA HIS A 46 -5.70 10.49 -4.04
C HIS A 46 -6.71 9.80 -4.97
N THR A 47 -7.03 8.53 -4.71
CA THR A 47 -7.82 7.72 -5.64
C THR A 47 -9.32 7.74 -5.39
N LEU A 48 -9.81 8.39 -4.33
CA LEU A 48 -11.23 8.32 -3.95
C LEU A 48 -12.19 8.94 -4.96
N PHE A 49 -11.78 10.00 -5.66
CA PHE A 49 -12.58 10.70 -6.66
C PHE A 49 -11.83 10.88 -8.00
N GLY A 50 -10.81 10.07 -8.25
CA GLY A 50 -10.09 10.08 -9.51
C GLY A 50 -10.68 9.11 -10.53
N ASP A 51 -10.18 9.17 -11.76
CA ASP A 51 -10.43 8.15 -12.76
C ASP A 51 -9.75 6.86 -12.33
N TYR A 52 -10.55 5.90 -11.88
CA TYR A 52 -10.05 4.57 -11.57
C TYR A 52 -9.82 3.80 -12.85
N PRO A 53 -8.71 3.11 -13.02
CA PRO A 53 -8.61 2.09 -14.05
C PRO A 53 -9.70 1.05 -13.79
N PRO A 54 -10.37 0.52 -14.85
CA PRO A 54 -11.36 -0.54 -14.66
C PRO A 54 -10.72 -1.70 -13.93
N LYS A 55 -11.41 -2.20 -12.92
CA LYS A 55 -10.92 -3.34 -12.15
C LYS A 55 -10.93 -4.57 -13.04
N ILE A 56 -9.79 -5.23 -13.13
CA ILE A 56 -9.66 -6.47 -13.90
C ILE A 56 -10.30 -7.59 -13.10
N ALA A 57 -11.18 -8.37 -13.74
CA ALA A 57 -11.82 -9.50 -13.10
C ALA A 57 -10.75 -10.51 -12.64
N GLU A 58 -10.90 -11.05 -11.45
CA GLU A 58 -9.93 -12.01 -10.87
C GLU A 58 -9.67 -13.22 -11.78
N ALA A 59 -10.70 -13.66 -12.53
CA ALA A 59 -10.58 -14.73 -13.50
C ALA A 59 -9.69 -14.40 -14.71
N GLU A 60 -9.46 -13.12 -15.01
CA GLU A 60 -8.60 -12.67 -16.10
C GLU A 60 -7.11 -12.57 -15.71
N ILE A 61 -6.83 -12.58 -14.41
CA ILE A 61 -5.45 -12.66 -13.91
C ILE A 61 -5.00 -14.11 -14.12
N LYS A 62 -4.32 -14.36 -15.22
CA LYS A 62 -3.91 -15.71 -15.62
C LYS A 62 -2.95 -16.32 -14.59
N PRO A 63 -3.20 -17.55 -14.12
CA PRO A 63 -2.24 -18.26 -13.30
C PRO A 63 -0.98 -18.55 -14.11
N THR A 64 0.18 -18.33 -13.52
CA THR A 64 1.47 -18.75 -14.06
C THR A 64 1.75 -20.18 -13.63
N GLY A 65 1.06 -21.16 -14.21
CA GLY A 65 1.43 -22.58 -14.13
C GLY A 65 1.08 -23.34 -12.85
N GLY A 66 0.35 -22.75 -11.92
CA GLY A 66 -0.09 -23.43 -10.69
C GLY A 66 -1.56 -23.88 -10.77
N SER A 67 -1.84 -25.09 -10.33
CA SER A 67 -3.20 -25.63 -10.25
C SER A 67 -3.83 -25.26 -8.90
N GLY A 68 -4.44 -24.09 -8.81
CA GLY A 68 -5.32 -23.78 -7.70
C GLY A 68 -4.75 -22.83 -6.65
N GLU A 69 -5.67 -22.28 -5.91
CA GLU A 69 -5.44 -21.37 -4.80
C GLU A 69 -4.83 -22.12 -3.61
N ILE A 70 -3.66 -21.70 -3.17
CA ILE A 70 -3.06 -22.23 -1.93
C ILE A 70 -3.65 -21.42 -0.79
N VAL A 71 -4.34 -22.09 0.13
CA VAL A 71 -4.93 -21.47 1.29
C VAL A 71 -4.12 -21.85 2.53
N LEU A 72 -3.67 -20.88 3.30
CA LEU A 72 -2.99 -21.11 4.56
C LEU A 72 -3.96 -21.80 5.55
N SER A 73 -3.45 -22.61 6.47
CA SER A 73 -4.26 -23.31 7.48
C SER A 73 -4.99 -22.36 8.44
N ARG A 74 -4.53 -21.12 8.55
CA ARG A 74 -5.13 -20.06 9.37
C ARG A 74 -4.76 -18.70 8.82
N VAL A 75 -5.57 -17.68 9.15
CA VAL A 75 -5.20 -16.28 8.87
C VAL A 75 -4.00 -15.89 9.72
N VAL A 76 -3.01 -15.34 9.07
CA VAL A 76 -1.77 -14.84 9.70
C VAL A 76 -1.63 -13.37 9.33
N VAL A 77 -1.41 -12.52 10.32
CA VAL A 77 -1.00 -11.14 10.10
C VAL A 77 0.51 -11.16 9.83
N PRO A 78 0.96 -10.88 8.62
CA PRO A 78 2.39 -10.97 8.28
C PRO A 78 3.16 -9.80 8.88
N GLU A 79 4.46 -9.96 9.06
CA GLU A 79 5.33 -8.85 9.43
C GLU A 79 5.60 -7.94 8.22
N TYR A 80 5.80 -8.55 7.04
CA TYR A 80 6.05 -7.86 5.77
C TYR A 80 5.14 -8.38 4.67
N VAL A 81 4.88 -7.52 3.71
CA VAL A 81 4.33 -7.86 2.40
C VAL A 81 5.29 -7.40 1.32
N ILE A 82 5.32 -8.12 0.21
CA ILE A 82 6.07 -7.71 -0.99
C ILE A 82 5.07 -7.02 -1.91
N VAL A 83 5.26 -5.74 -2.13
CA VAL A 83 4.42 -4.92 -3.01
C VAL A 83 5.07 -4.82 -4.38
N HIS A 84 4.41 -5.35 -5.39
CA HIS A 84 4.80 -5.20 -6.79
C HIS A 84 4.26 -3.89 -7.34
N ASP A 85 5.13 -2.97 -7.72
CA ASP A 85 4.73 -1.61 -8.12
C ASP A 85 4.35 -1.53 -9.61
N GLY A 86 3.40 -2.37 -10.00
CA GLY A 86 2.94 -2.46 -11.37
C GLY A 86 1.84 -3.48 -11.59
N ALA A 87 1.58 -3.77 -12.87
CA ALA A 87 0.70 -4.87 -13.25
C ALA A 87 1.37 -6.22 -12.94
N PRO A 88 0.64 -7.28 -12.57
CA PRO A 88 1.25 -8.57 -12.23
C PRO A 88 2.15 -9.17 -13.33
N SER A 89 1.91 -8.81 -14.59
CA SER A 89 2.70 -9.27 -15.74
C SER A 89 3.89 -8.38 -16.10
N ASP A 90 4.06 -7.26 -15.40
CA ASP A 90 5.15 -6.32 -15.67
C ASP A 90 6.42 -6.76 -14.92
N SER A 91 7.26 -7.52 -15.59
CA SER A 91 8.53 -7.99 -15.02
C SER A 91 9.59 -6.88 -14.84
N SER A 92 9.32 -5.66 -15.28
CA SER A 92 10.20 -4.51 -15.09
C SER A 92 9.85 -3.68 -13.86
N ALA A 93 8.68 -3.92 -13.27
CA ALA A 93 8.22 -3.23 -12.06
C ALA A 93 9.04 -3.67 -10.83
N SER A 94 9.25 -2.73 -9.91
CA SER A 94 9.99 -2.97 -8.68
C SER A 94 9.16 -3.70 -7.64
N ASP A 95 9.80 -4.56 -6.86
CA ASP A 95 9.21 -5.22 -5.70
C ASP A 95 9.74 -4.58 -4.42
N TYR A 96 8.83 -4.09 -3.58
CA TYR A 96 9.15 -3.44 -2.32
C TYR A 96 8.78 -4.31 -1.12
N TRP A 97 9.74 -4.58 -0.24
CA TRP A 97 9.50 -5.21 1.05
C TRP A 97 9.00 -4.16 2.05
N VAL A 98 7.72 -4.21 2.36
CA VAL A 98 7.06 -3.21 3.20
C VAL A 98 6.56 -3.87 4.47
N ARG A 99 6.82 -3.28 5.64
CA ARG A 99 6.18 -3.74 6.87
C ARG A 99 4.68 -3.67 6.72
N TYR A 100 3.97 -4.72 7.08
CA TYR A 100 2.52 -4.80 6.82
C TYR A 100 1.75 -3.64 7.44
N ARG A 101 2.14 -3.20 8.63
CA ARG A 101 1.55 -2.03 9.28
C ARG A 101 1.72 -0.75 8.45
N ASP A 102 2.90 -0.53 7.90
CA ASP A 102 3.21 0.64 7.09
C ASP A 102 2.52 0.56 5.71
N TYR A 103 2.37 -0.66 5.17
CA TYR A 103 1.53 -0.90 4.00
C TYR A 103 0.10 -0.44 4.23
N ILE A 104 -0.54 -0.82 5.34
CA ILE A 104 -1.92 -0.41 5.66
C ILE A 104 -2.03 1.11 5.83
N LYS A 105 -1.07 1.74 6.52
CA LYS A 105 -1.04 3.22 6.67
C LYS A 105 -0.93 3.92 5.31
N ASN A 106 -0.10 3.40 4.43
CA ASN A 106 0.09 3.93 3.08
C ASN A 106 -1.17 3.81 2.23
N VAL A 107 -1.74 2.61 2.14
CA VAL A 107 -2.98 2.36 1.39
C VAL A 107 -4.12 3.22 1.93
N ALA A 108 -4.33 3.26 3.23
CA ALA A 108 -5.38 4.08 3.83
C ALA A 108 -5.17 5.58 3.55
N SER A 109 -3.93 6.06 3.60
CA SER A 109 -3.61 7.45 3.25
C SER A 109 -3.72 7.73 1.75
N SER A 110 -3.78 6.70 0.90
CA SER A 110 -3.95 6.80 -0.56
C SER A 110 -5.39 6.67 -1.02
N GLU A 111 -6.24 5.94 -0.30
CA GLU A 111 -7.58 5.57 -0.75
C GLU A 111 -8.71 6.27 0.00
N ILE A 112 -8.48 6.74 1.24
CA ILE A 112 -9.53 7.38 2.04
C ILE A 112 -9.09 8.74 2.55
N TYR A 113 -10.03 9.69 2.66
CA TYR A 113 -9.72 11.02 3.20
C TYR A 113 -9.61 11.00 4.72
N SER A 114 -8.47 11.42 5.23
CA SER A 114 -8.19 11.51 6.66
C SER A 114 -9.12 12.50 7.41
N THR A 115 -9.82 13.37 6.70
CA THR A 115 -10.81 14.30 7.25
C THR A 115 -12.20 13.67 7.47
N TRP A 116 -12.40 12.41 7.10
CA TRP A 116 -13.65 11.72 7.39
C TRP A 116 -13.85 11.45 8.89
N PRO A 117 -15.11 11.24 9.32
CA PRO A 117 -15.38 10.84 10.71
C PRO A 117 -14.61 9.59 11.11
N GLU A 118 -14.13 9.53 12.33
CA GLU A 118 -13.29 8.44 12.83
C GLU A 118 -13.93 7.05 12.63
N ALA A 119 -15.23 6.92 12.86
CA ALA A 119 -15.93 5.65 12.64
C ALA A 119 -15.84 5.18 11.18
N THR A 120 -15.91 6.12 10.23
CA THR A 120 -15.76 5.83 8.79
C THR A 120 -14.33 5.41 8.47
N LEU A 121 -13.34 6.10 9.04
CA LEU A 121 -11.93 5.73 8.88
C LEU A 121 -11.67 4.32 9.41
N ARG A 122 -12.14 3.99 10.61
CA ARG A 122 -12.00 2.66 11.21
C ARG A 122 -12.62 1.56 10.34
N ALA A 123 -13.83 1.77 9.85
CA ALA A 123 -14.51 0.79 9.00
C ALA A 123 -13.75 0.54 7.70
N ASN A 124 -13.26 1.60 7.04
CA ASN A 124 -12.48 1.46 5.81
C ASN A 124 -11.12 0.82 6.04
N ILE A 125 -10.42 1.18 7.12
CA ILE A 125 -9.14 0.56 7.48
C ILE A 125 -9.30 -0.94 7.75
N LEU A 126 -10.38 -1.36 8.44
CA LEU A 126 -10.69 -2.78 8.61
C LEU A 126 -10.94 -3.49 7.28
N ALA A 127 -11.63 -2.84 6.33
CA ALA A 127 -11.83 -3.39 5.00
C ALA A 127 -10.51 -3.53 4.21
N ILE A 128 -9.65 -2.50 4.26
CA ILE A 128 -8.32 -2.50 3.64
C ILE A 128 -7.47 -3.65 4.19
N MET A 129 -7.42 -3.80 5.52
CA MET A 129 -6.70 -4.89 6.18
C MET A 129 -7.24 -6.27 5.78
N SER A 130 -8.56 -6.42 5.79
CA SER A 130 -9.21 -7.70 5.48
C SER A 130 -8.96 -8.13 4.03
N PHE A 131 -8.96 -7.18 3.10
CA PHE A 131 -8.64 -7.44 1.69
C PHE A 131 -7.19 -7.92 1.54
N SER A 132 -6.22 -7.19 2.08
CA SER A 132 -4.81 -7.56 1.96
C SER A 132 -4.47 -8.85 2.71
N LEU A 133 -5.11 -9.11 3.87
CA LEU A 133 -4.99 -10.40 4.57
C LEU A 133 -5.58 -11.55 3.76
N ASN A 134 -6.62 -11.32 2.97
CA ASN A 134 -7.11 -12.34 2.04
C ASN A 134 -6.05 -12.69 1.00
N ARG A 135 -5.32 -11.70 0.45
CA ARG A 135 -4.23 -11.95 -0.50
C ARG A 135 -3.11 -12.80 0.11
N VAL A 136 -2.78 -12.54 1.39
CA VAL A 136 -1.81 -13.34 2.15
C VAL A 136 -2.37 -14.74 2.43
N TYR A 137 -3.60 -14.82 2.93
CA TYR A 137 -4.23 -16.08 3.35
C TYR A 137 -4.41 -17.07 2.19
N THR A 138 -4.79 -16.58 1.02
CA THR A 138 -5.00 -17.39 -0.18
C THR A 138 -3.72 -17.60 -0.99
N GLU A 139 -2.60 -17.04 -0.58
CA GLU A 139 -1.35 -17.05 -1.37
C GLU A 139 -1.61 -16.60 -2.82
N TRP A 140 -2.50 -15.59 -3.00
CA TRP A 140 -3.14 -15.24 -4.27
C TRP A 140 -2.17 -15.12 -5.45
N TYR A 141 -1.09 -14.39 -5.29
CA TYR A 141 -0.06 -14.25 -6.32
C TYR A 141 0.99 -15.35 -6.24
N ARG A 142 1.44 -15.68 -5.04
CA ARG A 142 2.46 -16.72 -4.82
C ARG A 142 1.99 -18.10 -5.30
N GLY A 143 0.71 -18.43 -5.06
CA GLY A 143 0.08 -19.66 -5.58
C GLY A 143 -0.01 -19.70 -7.12
N LYS A 144 0.17 -18.55 -7.80
CA LYS A 144 0.23 -18.43 -9.25
C LYS A 144 1.66 -18.32 -9.79
N GLY A 145 2.67 -18.50 -8.94
CA GLY A 145 4.08 -18.48 -9.32
C GLY A 145 4.73 -17.10 -9.36
N TYR A 146 4.10 -16.09 -8.77
CA TYR A 146 4.71 -14.77 -8.59
C TYR A 146 5.49 -14.70 -7.27
N ASP A 147 6.54 -13.86 -7.22
CA ASP A 147 7.39 -13.71 -6.04
C ASP A 147 6.95 -12.58 -5.09
N PHE A 148 5.80 -11.96 -5.35
CA PHE A 148 5.23 -10.87 -4.56
C PHE A 148 3.89 -11.25 -3.91
N THR A 149 3.45 -10.44 -2.94
CA THR A 149 2.22 -10.67 -2.15
C THR A 149 1.02 -9.94 -2.74
N ILE A 150 1.20 -8.72 -3.21
CA ILE A 150 0.13 -7.80 -3.62
C ILE A 150 0.70 -6.77 -4.60
N THR A 151 -0.16 -6.20 -5.46
CA THR A 151 0.24 -5.11 -6.36
C THR A 151 -0.10 -3.73 -5.78
N SER A 152 0.52 -2.68 -6.32
CA SER A 152 0.26 -1.27 -5.95
C SER A 152 -0.94 -0.66 -6.66
N SER A 153 -1.64 -1.39 -7.52
CA SER A 153 -2.65 -0.86 -8.45
C SER A 153 -4.07 -1.21 -8.03
N THR A 154 -4.97 -0.21 -8.04
CA THR A 154 -6.41 -0.41 -7.84
C THR A 154 -7.08 -1.19 -8.97
N ALA A 155 -6.42 -1.39 -10.12
CA ALA A 155 -6.91 -2.28 -11.16
C ALA A 155 -6.92 -3.75 -10.70
N TYR A 156 -5.98 -4.13 -9.85
CA TYR A 156 -5.82 -5.50 -9.35
C TYR A 156 -6.12 -5.60 -7.85
N ASP A 157 -5.55 -4.69 -7.05
CA ASP A 157 -5.60 -4.74 -5.60
C ASP A 157 -5.93 -3.38 -4.98
N GLN A 158 -4.98 -2.75 -4.30
CA GLN A 158 -5.14 -1.53 -3.52
C GLN A 158 -4.07 -0.50 -3.92
N LYS A 159 -4.39 0.78 -3.75
CA LYS A 159 -3.45 1.85 -4.05
C LYS A 159 -2.38 1.95 -2.97
N TRP A 160 -1.20 1.49 -3.29
CA TRP A 160 0.02 1.79 -2.56
C TRP A 160 0.88 2.75 -3.38
N SER A 161 1.63 3.63 -2.75
CA SER A 161 2.52 4.55 -3.46
C SER A 161 3.83 4.68 -2.70
N PHE A 162 4.95 4.49 -3.39
CA PHE A 162 6.27 4.73 -2.78
C PHE A 162 6.36 6.17 -2.27
N GLY A 163 6.91 6.35 -1.06
CA GLY A 163 7.09 7.68 -0.45
C GLY A 163 5.80 8.42 -0.06
N ARG A 164 4.66 7.72 0.04
CA ARG A 164 3.37 8.33 0.39
C ARG A 164 3.43 9.06 1.72
N THR A 165 2.90 10.29 1.75
CA THR A 165 2.61 11.03 2.99
C THR A 165 1.57 10.29 3.81
N ILE A 166 1.83 10.07 5.10
CA ILE A 166 0.94 9.40 6.04
C ILE A 166 0.26 10.44 6.94
N PHE A 167 -1.04 10.30 7.13
CA PHE A 167 -1.80 11.19 8.02
C PHE A 167 -1.81 10.63 9.45
N SER A 168 -1.57 11.51 10.43
CA SER A 168 -1.38 11.11 11.83
C SER A 168 -2.57 10.38 12.44
N ASN A 169 -3.80 10.80 12.12
CA ASN A 169 -5.01 10.14 12.60
C ASN A 169 -5.21 8.76 11.96
N ILE A 170 -4.90 8.59 10.68
CA ILE A 170 -4.89 7.27 10.02
C ILE A 170 -3.85 6.39 10.68
N SER A 171 -2.61 6.88 10.87
CA SER A 171 -1.54 6.15 11.55
C SER A 171 -1.97 5.65 12.92
N ARG A 172 -2.56 6.53 13.74
CA ARG A 172 -3.08 6.19 15.08
C ARG A 172 -4.15 5.09 15.01
N ILE A 173 -5.14 5.25 14.13
CA ILE A 173 -6.22 4.26 14.00
C ILE A 173 -5.68 2.89 13.57
N VAL A 174 -4.77 2.86 12.61
CA VAL A 174 -4.13 1.59 12.20
C VAL A 174 -3.43 0.94 13.39
N ASP A 175 -2.66 1.69 14.18
CA ASP A 175 -1.95 1.17 15.34
C ASP A 175 -2.90 0.60 16.42
N GLU A 176 -4.08 1.22 16.59
CA GLU A 176 -5.09 0.79 17.55
C GLU A 176 -5.81 -0.50 17.14
N ILE A 177 -6.07 -0.70 15.83
CA ILE A 177 -6.90 -1.82 15.36
C ILE A 177 -6.11 -2.87 14.57
N PHE A 178 -4.80 -2.80 14.55
CA PHE A 178 -3.91 -3.59 13.70
C PHE A 178 -4.12 -5.11 13.80
N ASN A 179 -4.59 -5.60 14.93
CA ASN A 179 -4.85 -7.02 15.16
C ASN A 179 -6.30 -7.45 14.84
N HIS A 180 -7.10 -6.57 14.26
CA HIS A 180 -8.49 -6.85 13.92
C HIS A 180 -8.68 -6.94 12.40
N TYR A 181 -9.54 -7.84 11.96
CA TYR A 181 -9.95 -7.95 10.56
C TYR A 181 -11.39 -8.48 10.47
N LEU A 182 -12.02 -8.23 9.34
CA LEU A 182 -13.36 -8.72 9.05
C LEU A 182 -13.26 -10.16 8.52
N SER A 183 -14.09 -11.04 9.02
CA SER A 183 -14.25 -12.39 8.48
C SER A 183 -15.72 -12.70 8.23
N ARG A 184 -15.99 -13.61 7.29
CA ARG A 184 -17.34 -14.14 7.17
C ARG A 184 -17.63 -15.03 8.38
N PRO A 185 -18.83 -14.95 9.01
CA PRO A 185 -19.22 -15.92 10.00
C PRO A 185 -19.19 -17.31 9.36
N ASN A 186 -18.69 -18.29 10.09
CA ASN A 186 -18.87 -19.68 9.68
C ASN A 186 -20.37 -19.96 9.73
N VAL A 187 -20.96 -20.28 8.59
CA VAL A 187 -22.37 -20.71 8.45
C VAL A 187 -22.44 -22.20 8.72
#